data_3475cc68972eb3a0dd4060f258fcc51b
#
_entry.id   3475cc68972eb3a0dd4060f258fcc51b
#
_cell.length_a   1.000
_cell.length_b   1.000
_cell.length_c   1.000
_cell.angle_alpha   90.00
_cell.angle_beta   90.00
_cell.angle_gamma   90.00
#
_symmetry.space_group_name_H-M   'P 1'
#
loop_
_entity.id
_entity.type
_entity.pdbx_description
1 polymer ?
#
loop_
_entity_poly.entity_id
_entity_poly.type
_entity_poly.pdbx_seq_one_letter_code
_entity_poly.pdbx_strand_id
1 'polypeptide(L)'
;MRRLLRGIAIGVVLAALVVVGHLAFIEIGREVVTLRTPLPDGTWKETRLWIVDDGASAWLHSAGAEWAERFVRNPIVEVKRGGATLRYSAHAVPGPHPRVDRLLREKYGLADRWVRFIAPDDATTLAVRLDPR
;
A
#
# COMPACT_ATOMS: atom_id res chain seq x y z
N MET A 1 -22.11 -37.48 -1.85
CA MET A 1 -21.80 -36.56 -0.74
C MET A 1 -20.30 -36.46 -0.45
N ARG A 2 -19.56 -37.54 -0.14
CA ARG A 2 -18.11 -37.51 0.15
C ARG A 2 -17.25 -36.97 -0.99
N ARG A 3 -17.56 -37.24 -2.28
CA ARG A 3 -16.82 -36.74 -3.45
C ARG A 3 -17.01 -35.21 -3.62
N LEU A 4 -18.23 -34.71 -3.39
CA LEU A 4 -18.54 -33.28 -3.45
C LEU A 4 -17.80 -32.49 -2.36
N LEU A 5 -17.81 -33.00 -1.12
CA LEU A 5 -17.07 -32.38 -0.01
C LEU A 5 -15.56 -32.33 -0.24
N ARG A 6 -15.00 -33.40 -0.83
CA ARG A 6 -13.57 -33.40 -1.22
C ARG A 6 -13.28 -32.38 -2.30
N GLY A 7 -14.13 -32.24 -3.30
CA GLY A 7 -13.96 -31.21 -4.37
C GLY A 7 -14.00 -29.78 -3.80
N ILE A 8 -14.94 -29.52 -2.90
CA ILE A 8 -15.04 -28.21 -2.23
C ILE A 8 -13.79 -27.93 -1.38
N ALA A 9 -13.33 -28.92 -0.59
CA ALA A 9 -12.13 -28.77 0.23
C ALA A 9 -10.87 -28.47 -0.62
N ILE A 10 -10.70 -29.18 -1.72
CA ILE A 10 -9.59 -28.94 -2.66
C ILE A 10 -9.69 -27.52 -3.24
N GLY A 11 -10.86 -27.09 -3.67
CA GLY A 11 -11.10 -25.74 -4.20
C GLY A 11 -10.74 -24.64 -3.20
N VAL A 12 -11.14 -24.81 -1.95
CA VAL A 12 -10.80 -23.85 -0.86
C VAL A 12 -9.29 -23.80 -0.61
N VAL A 13 -8.62 -24.95 -0.56
CA VAL A 13 -7.16 -25.02 -0.38
C VAL A 13 -6.43 -24.35 -1.54
N LEU A 14 -6.84 -24.61 -2.77
CA LEU A 14 -6.24 -23.96 -3.94
C LEU A 14 -6.44 -22.45 -3.92
N ALA A 15 -7.64 -21.97 -3.60
CA ALA A 15 -7.92 -20.56 -3.47
C ALA A 15 -7.05 -19.90 -2.38
N ALA A 16 -6.91 -20.54 -1.23
CA ALA A 16 -6.05 -20.07 -0.14
C ALA A 16 -4.57 -20.00 -0.59
N LEU A 17 -4.07 -21.01 -1.30
CA LEU A 17 -2.71 -21.02 -1.83
C LEU A 17 -2.47 -19.90 -2.84
N VAL A 18 -3.43 -19.59 -3.70
CA VAL A 18 -3.35 -18.48 -4.65
C VAL A 18 -3.27 -17.15 -3.91
N VAL A 19 -4.11 -16.94 -2.88
CA VAL A 19 -4.09 -15.71 -2.07
C VAL A 19 -2.77 -15.56 -1.32
N VAL A 20 -2.31 -16.61 -0.65
CA VAL A 20 -1.02 -16.59 0.07
C VAL A 20 0.15 -16.37 -0.89
N GLY A 21 0.16 -17.03 -2.04
CA GLY A 21 1.17 -16.85 -3.07
C GLY A 21 1.19 -15.43 -3.63
N HIS A 22 0.02 -14.83 -3.84
CA HIS A 22 -0.11 -13.44 -4.27
C HIS A 22 0.46 -12.46 -3.23
N LEU A 23 0.05 -12.59 -1.96
CA LEU A 23 0.56 -11.76 -0.88
C LEU A 23 2.07 -11.92 -0.69
N ALA A 24 2.57 -13.15 -0.74
CA ALA A 24 3.99 -13.43 -0.69
C ALA A 24 4.74 -12.77 -1.86
N PHE A 25 4.21 -12.85 -3.07
CA PHE A 25 4.82 -12.24 -4.25
C PHE A 25 4.95 -10.73 -4.16
N ILE A 26 3.97 -10.03 -3.59
CA ILE A 26 4.00 -8.57 -3.48
C ILE A 26 4.77 -8.05 -2.25
N GLU A 27 5.00 -8.89 -1.23
CA GLU A 27 5.65 -8.46 0.02
C GLU A 27 7.06 -9.04 0.24
N ILE A 28 7.29 -10.32 -0.08
CA ILE A 28 8.57 -10.98 0.22
C ILE A 28 9.72 -10.37 -0.58
N GLY A 29 10.79 -10.02 0.12
CA GLY A 29 11.98 -9.42 -0.48
C GLY A 29 11.80 -7.99 -0.96
N ARG A 30 10.70 -7.32 -0.56
CA ARG A 30 10.38 -5.93 -0.91
C ARG A 30 10.20 -5.08 0.32
N GLU A 31 10.50 -3.80 0.19
CA GLU A 31 10.27 -2.86 1.29
C GLU A 31 8.78 -2.55 1.41
N VAL A 32 8.18 -2.98 2.51
CA VAL A 32 6.81 -2.65 2.89
C VAL A 32 6.86 -1.91 4.22
N VAL A 33 6.29 -0.73 4.26
CA VAL A 33 6.19 0.08 5.47
C VAL A 33 4.80 -0.01 6.08
N THR A 34 4.70 0.29 7.37
CA THR A 34 3.41 0.45 8.04
C THR A 34 3.16 1.93 8.28
N LEU A 35 2.18 2.47 7.57
CA LEU A 35 1.67 3.81 7.80
C LEU A 35 0.67 3.78 8.95
N ARG A 36 0.86 4.66 9.94
CA ARG A 36 -0.05 4.88 11.06
C ARG A 36 -0.70 6.24 10.91
N THR A 37 -2.02 6.25 10.78
CA THR A 37 -2.83 7.47 10.69
C THR A 37 -3.69 7.62 11.93
N PRO A 38 -3.72 8.81 12.57
CA PRO A 38 -4.56 9.04 13.74
C PRO A 38 -6.04 9.08 13.35
N LEU A 39 -6.87 8.46 14.17
CA LEU A 39 -8.32 8.50 14.03
C LEU A 39 -8.93 9.54 15.01
N PRO A 40 -10.18 9.99 14.75
CA PRO A 40 -10.85 10.98 15.60
C PRO A 40 -11.04 10.54 17.05
N ASP A 41 -11.11 9.23 17.31
CA ASP A 41 -11.24 8.62 18.64
C ASP A 41 -9.91 8.54 19.42
N GLY A 42 -8.80 9.05 18.86
CA GLY A 42 -7.46 9.02 19.44
C GLY A 42 -6.71 7.71 19.22
N THR A 43 -7.30 6.73 18.54
CA THR A 43 -6.62 5.50 18.12
C THR A 43 -5.86 5.71 16.81
N TRP A 44 -5.06 4.71 16.43
CA TRP A 44 -4.27 4.73 15.20
C TRP A 44 -4.71 3.61 14.27
N LYS A 45 -4.88 3.94 12.98
CA LYS A 45 -5.07 2.94 11.93
C LYS A 45 -3.73 2.63 11.29
N GLU A 46 -3.41 1.35 11.20
CA GLU A 46 -2.22 0.84 10.52
C GLU A 46 -2.57 0.32 9.13
N THR A 47 -1.75 0.68 8.15
CA THR A 47 -1.90 0.24 6.76
C THR A 47 -0.54 -0.09 6.19
N ARG A 48 -0.40 -1.27 5.58
CA ARG A 48 0.84 -1.72 4.93
C ARG A 48 0.89 -1.22 3.50
N LEU A 49 2.01 -0.61 3.11
CA LEU A 49 2.16 0.07 1.83
C LEU A 49 3.59 0.00 1.31
N TRP A 50 3.71 0.14 0.01
CA TRP A 50 4.99 0.40 -0.64
C TRP A 50 5.37 1.87 -0.49
N ILE A 51 6.68 2.13 -0.44
CA ILE A 51 7.24 3.46 -0.30
C ILE A 51 8.39 3.66 -1.27
N VAL A 52 8.49 4.85 -1.84
CA VAL A 52 9.64 5.29 -2.62
C VAL A 52 10.15 6.62 -2.11
N ASP A 53 11.46 6.80 -2.16
CA ASP A 53 12.09 8.06 -1.80
C ASP A 53 12.30 8.92 -3.05
N ASP A 54 12.12 10.23 -2.90
CA ASP A 54 12.37 11.22 -3.92
C ASP A 54 12.96 12.50 -3.29
N GLY A 55 14.28 12.58 -3.29
CA GLY A 55 15.01 13.64 -2.59
C GLY A 55 14.80 13.55 -1.07
N ALA A 56 14.36 14.64 -0.46
CA ALA A 56 14.09 14.71 0.98
C ALA A 56 12.71 14.12 1.37
N SER A 57 11.83 13.89 0.41
CA SER A 57 10.47 13.37 0.64
C SER A 57 10.38 11.89 0.31
N ALA A 58 9.42 11.20 0.91
CA ALA A 58 9.01 9.88 0.50
C ALA A 58 7.59 9.92 -0.09
N TRP A 59 7.24 8.90 -0.87
CA TRP A 59 5.95 8.82 -1.52
C TRP A 59 5.31 7.46 -1.32
N LEU A 60 4.01 7.49 -1.05
CA LEU A 60 3.12 6.35 -1.05
C LEU A 60 2.16 6.46 -2.23
N HIS A 61 1.71 5.32 -2.72
CA HIS A 61 0.71 5.26 -3.78
C HIS A 61 -0.44 4.38 -3.32
N SER A 62 -1.67 4.84 -3.50
CA SER A 62 -2.84 4.11 -3.06
C SER A 62 -4.00 4.29 -4.02
N ALA A 63 -4.72 3.22 -4.27
CA ALA A 63 -6.05 3.26 -4.88
C ALA A 63 -7.08 3.60 -3.78
N GLY A 64 -7.93 4.60 -4.05
CA GLY A 64 -9.05 4.97 -3.19
C GLY A 64 -8.87 6.28 -2.42
N ALA A 65 -9.95 7.06 -2.41
CA ALA A 65 -9.98 8.42 -1.85
C ALA A 65 -10.12 8.49 -0.32
N GLU A 66 -10.45 7.39 0.35
CA GLU A 66 -10.67 7.37 1.83
C GLU A 66 -9.46 7.86 2.64
N TRP A 67 -8.29 7.75 2.06
CA TRP A 67 -7.03 8.20 2.65
C TRP A 67 -6.91 9.73 2.69
N ALA A 68 -7.38 10.41 1.65
CA ALA A 68 -7.26 11.86 1.53
C ALA A 68 -7.97 12.59 2.65
N GLU A 69 -9.16 12.12 3.03
CA GLU A 69 -9.93 12.74 4.10
C GLU A 69 -9.21 12.72 5.45
N ARG A 70 -8.42 11.66 5.72
CA ARG A 70 -7.65 11.54 6.96
C ARG A 70 -6.53 12.58 7.02
N PHE A 71 -5.82 12.79 5.90
CA PHE A 71 -4.72 13.76 5.86
C PHE A 71 -5.19 15.20 5.88
N VAL A 72 -6.37 15.48 5.35
CA VAL A 72 -6.98 16.83 5.46
C VAL A 72 -7.27 17.18 6.92
N ARG A 73 -7.74 16.20 7.71
CA ARG A 73 -8.05 16.43 9.13
C ARG A 73 -6.82 16.46 10.02
N ASN A 74 -5.87 15.56 9.77
CA ASN A 74 -4.62 15.50 10.53
C ASN A 74 -3.49 15.01 9.62
N PRO A 75 -2.64 15.92 9.14
CA PRO A 75 -1.55 15.59 8.23
C PRO A 75 -0.38 14.87 8.90
N ILE A 76 -0.34 14.80 10.23
CA ILE A 76 0.75 14.17 10.96
C ILE A 76 0.53 12.67 11.01
N VAL A 77 1.48 11.94 10.45
CA VAL A 77 1.46 10.48 10.39
C VAL A 77 2.76 9.90 10.93
N GLU A 78 2.73 8.62 11.28
CA GLU A 78 3.92 7.84 11.62
C GLU A 78 4.13 6.74 10.60
N VAL A 79 5.38 6.51 10.22
CA VAL A 79 5.78 5.42 9.33
C VAL A 79 6.76 4.53 10.07
N LYS A 80 6.39 3.27 10.25
CA LYS A 80 7.30 2.22 10.72
C LYS A 80 8.09 1.70 9.53
N ARG A 81 9.39 1.96 9.52
CA ARG A 81 10.30 1.60 8.43
C ARG A 81 11.62 1.10 9.01
N GLY A 82 12.06 -0.09 8.60
CA GLY A 82 13.35 -0.65 9.02
C GLY A 82 13.56 -0.72 10.54
N GLY A 83 12.51 -1.00 11.31
CA GLY A 83 12.54 -1.06 12.77
C GLY A 83 12.45 0.30 13.48
N ALA A 84 12.46 1.41 12.74
CA ALA A 84 12.26 2.75 13.29
C ALA A 84 10.83 3.25 13.04
N THR A 85 10.35 4.14 13.91
CA THR A 85 9.11 4.88 13.71
C THR A 85 9.46 6.34 13.49
N LEU A 86 9.15 6.84 12.29
CA LEU A 86 9.46 8.19 11.84
C LEU A 86 8.17 8.99 11.67
N ARG A 87 8.22 10.29 11.98
CA ARG A 87 7.09 11.20 11.79
C ARG A 87 7.22 11.99 10.50
N TYR A 88 6.08 12.15 9.82
CA TYR A 88 5.97 12.88 8.58
C TYR A 88 4.74 13.78 8.58
N SER A 89 4.80 14.83 7.76
CA SER A 89 3.61 15.53 7.27
C SER A 89 3.18 14.87 5.97
N ALA A 90 1.94 14.36 5.92
CA ALA A 90 1.38 13.67 4.76
C ALA A 90 0.50 14.62 3.95
N HIS A 91 0.72 14.65 2.63
CA HIS A 91 -0.03 15.47 1.69
C HIS A 91 -0.53 14.59 0.54
N ALA A 92 -1.86 14.49 0.41
CA ALA A 92 -2.46 13.81 -0.73
C ALA A 92 -2.33 14.69 -1.98
N VAL A 93 -1.79 14.11 -3.06
CA VAL A 93 -1.60 14.78 -4.34
C VAL A 93 -2.45 14.06 -5.38
N PRO A 94 -3.57 14.64 -5.81
CA PRO A 94 -4.42 14.06 -6.83
C PRO A 94 -3.82 14.20 -8.23
N GLY A 95 -4.28 13.36 -9.14
CA GLY A 95 -3.94 13.40 -10.57
C GLY A 95 -2.83 12.43 -10.96
N PRO A 96 -2.36 12.46 -12.22
CA PRO A 96 -1.30 11.60 -12.69
C PRO A 96 0.03 11.86 -11.97
N HIS A 97 0.77 10.79 -11.66
CA HIS A 97 2.02 10.85 -10.90
C HIS A 97 3.16 10.13 -11.64
N PRO A 98 3.54 10.53 -12.85
CA PRO A 98 4.45 9.76 -13.71
C PRO A 98 5.83 9.57 -13.08
N ARG A 99 6.30 10.51 -12.26
CA ARG A 99 7.57 10.38 -11.54
C ARG A 99 7.50 9.33 -10.44
N VAL A 100 6.45 9.36 -9.62
CA VAL A 100 6.22 8.38 -8.54
C VAL A 100 6.02 6.99 -9.14
N ASP A 101 5.26 6.88 -10.22
CA ASP A 101 5.01 5.64 -10.93
C ASP A 101 6.30 5.02 -11.48
N ARG A 102 7.20 5.85 -12.00
CA ARG A 102 8.52 5.40 -12.46
C ARG A 102 9.36 4.88 -11.30
N LEU A 103 9.42 5.62 -10.18
CA LEU A 103 10.18 5.23 -8.99
C LEU A 103 9.65 3.90 -8.40
N LEU A 104 8.33 3.72 -8.36
CA LEU A 104 7.71 2.48 -7.92
C LEU A 104 8.07 1.31 -8.84
N ARG A 105 8.03 1.54 -10.15
CA ARG A 105 8.40 0.52 -11.15
C ARG A 105 9.87 0.14 -11.08
N GLU A 106 10.76 1.11 -10.88
CA GLU A 106 12.20 0.89 -10.70
C GLU A 106 12.48 0.07 -9.43
N LYS A 107 11.80 0.40 -8.33
CA LYS A 107 12.01 -0.25 -7.04
C LYS A 107 11.34 -1.62 -6.92
N TYR A 108 10.11 -1.77 -7.39
CA TYR A 108 9.28 -2.96 -7.18
C TYR A 108 9.14 -3.85 -8.42
N GLY A 109 9.56 -3.38 -9.58
CA GLY A 109 9.71 -4.15 -10.81
C GLY A 109 8.45 -4.93 -11.23
N LEU A 110 8.57 -6.26 -11.33
CA LEU A 110 7.47 -7.12 -11.74
C LEU A 110 6.26 -7.08 -10.80
N ALA A 111 6.47 -6.84 -9.52
CA ALA A 111 5.37 -6.72 -8.56
C ALA A 111 4.55 -5.46 -8.81
N ASP A 112 5.18 -4.32 -9.12
CA ASP A 112 4.47 -3.09 -9.51
C ASP A 112 3.65 -3.32 -10.79
N ARG A 113 4.24 -3.97 -11.79
CA ARG A 113 3.53 -4.30 -13.05
C ARG A 113 2.32 -5.19 -12.79
N TRP A 114 2.46 -6.19 -11.93
CA TRP A 114 1.37 -7.08 -11.56
C TRP A 114 0.24 -6.36 -10.82
N VAL A 115 0.58 -5.55 -9.81
CA VAL A 115 -0.42 -4.79 -9.05
C VAL A 115 -1.19 -3.84 -9.96
N ARG A 116 -0.52 -3.14 -10.87
CA ARG A 116 -1.17 -2.23 -11.83
C ARG A 116 -2.02 -2.97 -12.87
N PHE A 117 -1.70 -4.23 -13.17
CA PHE A 117 -2.52 -5.05 -14.05
C PHE A 117 -3.84 -5.46 -13.38
N ILE A 118 -3.81 -5.87 -12.11
CA ILE A 118 -5.01 -6.30 -11.38
C ILE A 118 -5.82 -5.14 -10.80
N ALA A 119 -5.16 -4.02 -10.48
CA ALA A 119 -5.75 -2.80 -9.94
C ALA A 119 -5.13 -1.58 -10.64
N PRO A 120 -5.56 -1.28 -11.87
CA PRO A 120 -5.05 -0.13 -12.61
C PRO A 120 -5.44 1.17 -11.93
N ASP A 121 -4.59 2.19 -12.13
CA ASP A 121 -4.87 3.53 -11.64
C ASP A 121 -6.16 4.07 -12.27
N ASP A 122 -6.94 4.76 -11.47
CA ASP A 122 -8.17 5.42 -11.87
C ASP A 122 -8.27 6.84 -11.27
N ALA A 123 -9.41 7.48 -11.42
CA ALA A 123 -9.65 8.84 -10.91
C ALA A 123 -9.59 8.94 -9.38
N THR A 124 -9.65 7.82 -8.66
CA THR A 124 -9.55 7.75 -7.19
C THR A 124 -8.16 7.45 -6.68
N THR A 125 -7.22 7.17 -7.58
CA THR A 125 -5.83 6.87 -7.23
C THR A 125 -5.12 8.13 -6.77
N LEU A 126 -4.45 8.04 -5.62
CA LEU A 126 -3.72 9.13 -5.01
C LEU A 126 -2.26 8.76 -4.79
N ALA A 127 -1.37 9.71 -5.01
CA ALA A 127 -0.05 9.68 -4.40
C ALA A 127 -0.08 10.50 -3.11
N VAL A 128 0.65 10.04 -2.10
CA VAL A 128 0.80 10.73 -0.84
C VAL A 128 2.26 11.08 -0.64
N ARG A 129 2.55 12.38 -0.62
CA ARG A 129 3.89 12.88 -0.27
C ARG A 129 4.05 12.91 1.24
N LEU A 130 5.18 12.42 1.69
CA LEU A 130 5.60 12.39 3.08
C LEU A 130 6.82 13.29 3.25
N ASP A 131 6.67 14.40 3.94
CA ASP A 131 7.77 15.31 4.26
C ASP A 131 8.24 15.04 5.71
N PRO A 132 9.55 14.79 5.95
CA PRO A 132 10.08 14.52 7.30
C PRO A 132 9.80 15.66 8.28
N ARG A 133 9.62 15.31 9.56
CA ARG A 133 9.41 16.26 10.65
C ARG A 133 10.47 16.12 11.73
#